data_f3899c04f16624bc602caccc54969374
#
_entry.id   f3899c04f16624bc602caccc54969374
#
_cell.length_a   1.000
_cell.length_b   1.000
_cell.length_c   1.000
_cell.angle_alpha   90.00
_cell.angle_beta   90.00
_cell.angle_gamma   90.00
#
_symmetry.space_group_name_H-M   'P 1'
#
loop_
_entity.id
_entity.type
_entity.pdbx_description
1 polymer ?
#
loop_
_entity_poly.entity_id
_entity_poly.type
_entity_poly.pdbx_seq_one_letter_code
_entity_poly.pdbx_strand_id
1 'polypeptide(L)'
;MIKGRIHSLESFGAVDGPGIRYLIFLKGCNMRCQYCHNVDTWNPDTDNLMTADELLDKAERFRSYWGKEGGITVSGGEALLQIDFLIDLFRKAHERGINTNLDTSGQPFTREEPFFSKFNELLKYTDLVMLDIKHIDDEEHKKLTGHTNKNILDCARYLSEQGIPMWIRHVLVPGITDNDEYLKKTREFIDTLDTVMKVEVLPYHTLGEYKWKELGIPYKLEGVEPPTEERIQNAKNILEFNKYK
;
A
#
# COMPACT_ATOMS: atom_id res chain seq x y z
N MET A 1 2.49 -4.49 -26.39
CA MET A 1 1.46 -4.48 -25.34
C MET A 1 2.17 -4.73 -24.02
N ILE A 2 2.00 -3.85 -23.04
CA ILE A 2 2.62 -3.96 -21.72
C ILE A 2 1.90 -5.05 -20.93
N LYS A 3 2.65 -5.90 -20.24
CA LYS A 3 2.10 -6.92 -19.33
C LYS A 3 2.59 -6.70 -17.92
N GLY A 4 1.69 -6.83 -16.95
CA GLY A 4 2.00 -6.83 -15.53
C GLY A 4 2.41 -8.22 -15.06
N ARG A 5 3.36 -8.25 -14.14
CA ARG A 5 3.76 -9.46 -13.40
C ARG A 5 2.81 -9.64 -12.23
N ILE A 6 1.89 -10.59 -12.35
CA ILE A 6 0.82 -10.81 -11.40
C ILE A 6 1.21 -11.88 -10.39
N HIS A 7 1.00 -11.59 -9.10
CA HIS A 7 1.08 -12.58 -8.04
C HIS A 7 -0.26 -13.33 -7.91
N SER A 8 -1.30 -12.60 -7.55
CA SER A 8 -2.64 -13.17 -7.32
C SER A 8 -3.75 -12.14 -7.57
N LEU A 9 -4.98 -12.62 -7.64
CA LEU A 9 -6.18 -11.83 -7.85
C LEU A 9 -7.22 -12.23 -6.80
N GLU A 10 -7.90 -11.26 -6.17
CA GLU A 10 -8.97 -11.49 -5.21
C GLU A 10 -10.20 -10.66 -5.55
N SER A 11 -11.39 -11.26 -5.42
CA SER A 11 -12.61 -10.68 -5.97
C SER A 11 -13.38 -9.80 -5.00
N PHE A 12 -13.14 -9.93 -3.68
CA PHE A 12 -13.96 -9.34 -2.62
C PHE A 12 -13.13 -8.69 -1.51
N GLY A 13 -12.22 -7.78 -1.86
CA GLY A 13 -11.52 -6.95 -0.87
C GLY A 13 -12.48 -5.97 -0.21
N ALA A 14 -12.71 -6.13 1.08
CA ALA A 14 -13.61 -5.27 1.86
C ALA A 14 -12.84 -4.24 2.71
N VAL A 15 -11.52 -4.38 2.80
CA VAL A 15 -10.64 -3.52 3.65
C VAL A 15 -9.52 -2.85 2.85
N ASP A 16 -9.53 -3.01 1.53
CA ASP A 16 -8.46 -2.55 0.64
C ASP A 16 -8.88 -1.32 -0.18
N GLY A 17 -9.64 -0.44 0.44
CA GLY A 17 -10.18 0.78 -0.14
C GLY A 17 -11.69 0.90 0.08
N PRO A 18 -12.33 1.95 -0.46
CA PRO A 18 -13.76 2.17 -0.31
C PRO A 18 -14.56 1.15 -1.13
N GLY A 19 -15.71 0.72 -0.58
CA GLY A 19 -16.58 -0.27 -1.21
C GLY A 19 -15.99 -1.67 -1.27
N ILE A 20 -16.47 -2.50 -2.17
CA ILE A 20 -15.87 -3.80 -2.49
C ILE A 20 -14.90 -3.65 -3.64
N ARG A 21 -13.70 -4.20 -3.48
CA ARG A 21 -12.61 -4.05 -4.43
C ARG A 21 -12.25 -5.37 -5.11
N TYR A 22 -11.91 -5.30 -6.39
CA TYR A 22 -11.17 -6.37 -7.04
C TYR A 22 -9.68 -6.11 -6.86
N LEU A 23 -8.98 -7.01 -6.16
CA LEU A 23 -7.59 -6.84 -5.79
C LEU A 23 -6.67 -7.47 -6.83
N ILE A 24 -5.66 -6.73 -7.24
CA ILE A 24 -4.61 -7.16 -8.15
C ILE A 24 -3.28 -7.04 -7.40
N PHE A 25 -2.71 -8.18 -7.00
CA PHE A 25 -1.41 -8.22 -6.34
C PHE A 25 -0.30 -8.41 -7.37
N LEU A 26 0.63 -7.46 -7.42
CA LEU A 26 1.77 -7.49 -8.34
C LEU A 26 3.00 -8.14 -7.69
N LYS A 27 3.88 -8.71 -8.51
CA LYS A 27 5.19 -9.26 -8.10
C LYS A 27 6.28 -8.18 -8.14
N GLY A 28 7.26 -8.34 -7.28
CA GLY A 28 8.41 -7.45 -7.11
C GLY A 28 8.23 -6.48 -5.93
N CYS A 29 9.21 -6.46 -5.03
CA CYS A 29 9.30 -5.47 -3.96
C CYS A 29 10.77 -5.21 -3.62
N ASN A 30 11.16 -3.94 -3.49
CA ASN A 30 12.50 -3.57 -3.05
C ASN A 30 12.65 -3.63 -1.53
N MET A 31 11.56 -3.45 -0.78
CA MET A 31 11.59 -3.45 0.67
C MET A 31 11.70 -4.86 1.25
N ARG A 32 12.21 -4.93 2.49
CA ARG A 32 12.38 -6.18 3.25
C ARG A 32 11.76 -6.01 4.64
N CYS A 33 10.50 -5.58 4.66
CA CYS A 33 9.75 -5.33 5.89
C CYS A 33 9.73 -6.59 6.76
N GLN A 34 10.13 -6.46 8.03
CA GLN A 34 10.27 -7.59 8.95
C GLN A 34 8.93 -8.29 9.23
N TYR A 35 7.81 -7.58 9.08
CA TYR A 35 6.45 -8.11 9.27
C TYR A 35 5.72 -8.43 7.95
N CYS A 36 6.43 -8.57 6.84
CA CYS A 36 5.78 -8.74 5.53
C CYS A 36 4.92 -10.01 5.49
N HIS A 37 3.64 -9.86 5.11
CA HIS A 37 2.74 -10.99 4.91
C HIS A 37 2.84 -11.61 3.51
N ASN A 38 3.44 -10.88 2.55
CA ASN A 38 3.52 -11.27 1.16
C ASN A 38 4.97 -11.38 0.67
N VAL A 39 5.82 -12.06 1.45
CA VAL A 39 7.24 -12.28 1.11
C VAL A 39 7.43 -13.02 -0.22
N ASP A 40 6.44 -13.81 -0.60
CA ASP A 40 6.33 -14.51 -1.88
C ASP A 40 6.16 -13.56 -3.08
N THR A 41 5.86 -12.29 -2.83
CA THR A 41 5.85 -11.24 -3.88
C THR A 41 7.21 -10.56 -4.10
N TRP A 42 8.20 -10.76 -3.24
CA TRP A 42 9.48 -10.03 -3.31
C TRP A 42 10.24 -10.27 -4.60
N ASN A 43 10.29 -11.55 -5.04
CA ASN A 43 10.87 -11.88 -6.33
C ASN A 43 9.95 -11.42 -7.45
N PRO A 44 10.44 -10.65 -8.44
CA PRO A 44 9.64 -10.20 -9.59
C PRO A 44 9.36 -11.32 -10.61
N ASP A 45 10.07 -12.44 -10.54
CA ASP A 45 9.95 -13.50 -11.53
C ASP A 45 8.60 -14.23 -11.42
N THR A 46 7.94 -14.39 -12.55
CA THR A 46 6.67 -15.11 -12.67
C THR A 46 6.34 -15.38 -14.13
N ASP A 47 5.66 -16.49 -14.38
CA ASP A 47 5.05 -16.81 -15.69
C ASP A 47 3.63 -16.24 -15.79
N ASN A 48 3.07 -15.74 -14.71
CA ASN A 48 1.73 -15.13 -14.66
C ASN A 48 1.78 -13.69 -15.16
N LEU A 49 1.83 -13.51 -16.46
CA LEU A 49 1.89 -12.23 -17.15
C LEU A 49 0.54 -11.90 -17.78
N MET A 50 -0.08 -10.80 -17.36
CA MET A 50 -1.39 -10.37 -17.87
C MET A 50 -1.34 -8.95 -18.41
N THR A 51 -2.13 -8.69 -19.44
CA THR A 51 -2.40 -7.34 -19.95
C THR A 51 -3.43 -6.62 -19.09
N ALA A 52 -3.50 -5.30 -19.22
CA ALA A 52 -4.53 -4.50 -18.55
C ALA A 52 -5.95 -4.95 -18.95
N ASP A 53 -6.18 -5.24 -20.23
CA ASP A 53 -7.50 -5.66 -20.71
C ASP A 53 -7.92 -7.01 -20.11
N GLU A 54 -7.01 -8.01 -20.10
CA GLU A 54 -7.30 -9.33 -19.48
C GLU A 54 -7.66 -9.19 -17.98
N LEU A 55 -7.01 -8.27 -17.25
CA LEU A 55 -7.31 -8.02 -15.85
C LEU A 55 -8.66 -7.32 -15.66
N LEU A 56 -8.93 -6.28 -16.46
CA LEU A 56 -10.18 -5.54 -16.37
C LEU A 56 -11.38 -6.40 -16.77
N ASP A 57 -11.24 -7.25 -17.80
CA ASP A 57 -12.28 -8.21 -18.20
C ASP A 57 -12.60 -9.22 -17.08
N LYS A 58 -11.59 -9.63 -16.30
CA LYS A 58 -11.80 -10.47 -15.11
C LYS A 58 -12.49 -9.67 -13.98
N ALA A 59 -12.02 -8.45 -13.70
CA ALA A 59 -12.55 -7.61 -12.64
C ALA A 59 -14.02 -7.24 -12.90
N GLU A 60 -14.40 -6.90 -14.11
CA GLU A 60 -15.76 -6.49 -14.48
C GLU A 60 -16.82 -7.57 -14.24
N ARG A 61 -16.44 -8.85 -14.18
CA ARG A 61 -17.36 -9.94 -13.79
C ARG A 61 -17.93 -9.76 -12.38
N PHE A 62 -17.25 -8.97 -11.54
CA PHE A 62 -17.63 -8.69 -10.16
C PHE A 62 -18.19 -7.27 -9.98
N ARG A 63 -18.39 -6.52 -11.06
CA ARG A 63 -18.81 -5.11 -11.03
C ARG A 63 -20.12 -4.88 -10.27
N SER A 64 -21.05 -5.84 -10.31
CA SER A 64 -22.32 -5.76 -9.58
C SER A 64 -22.17 -5.73 -8.04
N TYR A 65 -21.03 -6.16 -7.51
CA TYR A 65 -20.74 -6.16 -6.09
C TYR A 65 -20.03 -4.89 -5.59
N TRP A 66 -19.48 -4.07 -6.49
CA TRP A 66 -18.68 -2.90 -6.12
C TRP A 66 -19.48 -1.75 -5.50
N GLY A 67 -20.81 -1.72 -5.74
CA GLY A 67 -21.65 -0.59 -5.34
C GLY A 67 -21.22 0.72 -6.02
N LYS A 68 -21.32 1.82 -5.30
CA LYS A 68 -20.97 3.16 -5.85
C LYS A 68 -19.49 3.52 -5.71
N GLU A 69 -18.81 2.96 -4.71
CA GLU A 69 -17.45 3.37 -4.32
C GLU A 69 -16.39 2.31 -4.66
N GLY A 70 -16.82 1.09 -4.95
CA GLY A 70 -15.90 0.00 -5.28
C GLY A 70 -15.28 0.10 -6.66
N GLY A 71 -14.34 -0.78 -6.93
CA GLY A 71 -13.58 -0.78 -8.18
C GLY A 71 -12.39 -1.73 -8.10
N ILE A 72 -11.25 -1.33 -8.63
CA ILE A 72 -10.00 -2.11 -8.51
C ILE A 72 -9.05 -1.49 -7.49
N THR A 73 -8.30 -2.33 -6.79
CA THR A 73 -7.12 -1.94 -6.00
C THR A 73 -5.92 -2.71 -6.50
N VAL A 74 -4.85 -1.98 -6.82
CA VAL A 74 -3.58 -2.58 -7.20
C VAL A 74 -2.61 -2.46 -6.05
N SER A 75 -2.11 -3.61 -5.59
CA SER A 75 -1.25 -3.81 -4.44
C SER A 75 -0.16 -4.86 -4.77
N GLY A 76 0.32 -5.60 -3.78
CA GLY A 76 1.19 -6.77 -3.96
C GLY A 76 2.50 -6.65 -3.21
N GLY A 77 3.62 -6.74 -3.91
CA GLY A 77 4.92 -6.34 -3.40
C GLY A 77 5.00 -4.82 -3.30
N GLU A 78 5.50 -4.17 -4.36
CA GLU A 78 5.44 -2.71 -4.52
C GLU A 78 4.95 -2.39 -5.95
N ALA A 79 3.73 -1.91 -6.04
CA ALA A 79 3.07 -1.70 -7.33
C ALA A 79 3.80 -0.69 -8.23
N LEU A 80 4.39 0.37 -7.65
CA LEU A 80 5.11 1.41 -8.39
C LEU A 80 6.37 0.90 -9.11
N LEU A 81 6.86 -0.30 -8.81
CA LEU A 81 7.94 -0.94 -9.60
C LEU A 81 7.48 -1.33 -11.00
N GLN A 82 6.18 -1.36 -11.25
CA GLN A 82 5.58 -1.64 -12.55
C GLN A 82 4.80 -0.43 -13.09
N ILE A 83 5.35 0.78 -12.93
CA ILE A 83 4.65 2.04 -13.18
C ILE A 83 4.11 2.15 -14.61
N ASP A 84 4.83 1.68 -15.62
CA ASP A 84 4.35 1.70 -17.02
C ASP A 84 3.10 0.83 -17.21
N PHE A 85 3.06 -0.31 -16.53
CA PHE A 85 1.89 -1.17 -16.52
C PHE A 85 0.72 -0.56 -15.74
N LEU A 86 0.99 0.09 -14.60
CA LEU A 86 -0.02 0.80 -13.82
C LEU A 86 -0.69 1.91 -14.63
N ILE A 87 0.08 2.69 -15.37
CA ILE A 87 -0.45 3.76 -16.24
C ILE A 87 -1.43 3.17 -17.27
N ASP A 88 -1.05 2.10 -17.97
CA ASP A 88 -1.94 1.46 -18.96
C ASP A 88 -3.21 0.88 -18.30
N LEU A 89 -3.05 0.23 -17.15
CA LEU A 89 -4.15 -0.38 -16.40
C LEU A 89 -5.14 0.69 -15.88
N PHE A 90 -4.64 1.74 -15.21
CA PHE A 90 -5.49 2.76 -14.61
C PHE A 90 -6.17 3.65 -15.66
N ARG A 91 -5.45 4.00 -16.73
CA ARG A 91 -6.05 4.70 -17.86
C ARG A 91 -7.22 3.93 -18.47
N LYS A 92 -7.04 2.63 -18.74
CA LYS A 92 -8.10 1.77 -19.28
C LYS A 92 -9.23 1.51 -18.29
N ALA A 93 -8.92 1.42 -17.00
CA ALA A 93 -9.94 1.34 -15.95
C ALA A 93 -10.81 2.60 -15.95
N HIS A 94 -10.18 3.78 -16.01
CA HIS A 94 -10.87 5.07 -16.09
C HIS A 94 -11.75 5.18 -17.34
N GLU A 95 -11.24 4.75 -18.52
CA GLU A 95 -12.02 4.68 -19.79
C GLU A 95 -13.26 3.78 -19.67
N ARG A 96 -13.22 2.75 -18.80
CA ARG A 96 -14.34 1.84 -18.50
C ARG A 96 -15.21 2.32 -17.33
N GLY A 97 -14.93 3.49 -16.74
CA GLY A 97 -15.64 4.02 -15.56
C GLY A 97 -15.45 3.15 -14.33
N ILE A 98 -14.25 2.62 -14.12
CA ILE A 98 -13.86 1.81 -12.97
C ILE A 98 -13.02 2.67 -12.04
N ASN A 99 -13.41 2.77 -10.77
CA ASN A 99 -12.64 3.46 -9.74
C ASN A 99 -11.32 2.73 -9.44
N THR A 100 -10.24 3.49 -9.32
CA THR A 100 -8.87 3.00 -9.17
C THR A 100 -8.29 3.37 -7.81
N ASN A 101 -7.70 2.41 -7.14
CA ASN A 101 -6.99 2.61 -5.89
C ASN A 101 -5.57 2.03 -6.00
N LEU A 102 -4.57 2.84 -5.67
CA LEU A 102 -3.18 2.44 -5.60
C LEU A 102 -2.79 2.18 -4.16
N ASP A 103 -2.44 0.94 -3.84
CA ASP A 103 -1.87 0.54 -2.56
C ASP A 103 -0.35 0.41 -2.68
N THR A 104 0.38 1.29 -2.00
CA THR A 104 1.84 1.41 -2.15
C THR A 104 2.53 1.82 -0.85
N SER A 105 3.78 1.44 -0.72
CA SER A 105 4.67 2.01 0.30
C SER A 105 5.22 3.38 -0.09
N GLY A 106 5.11 3.79 -1.36
CA GLY A 106 5.75 4.98 -1.89
C GLY A 106 7.28 4.90 -2.01
N GLN A 107 7.89 3.74 -1.72
CA GLN A 107 9.35 3.62 -1.70
C GLN A 107 10.03 3.96 -3.03
N PRO A 108 9.48 3.60 -4.22
CA PRO A 108 10.11 3.96 -5.49
C PRO A 108 9.99 5.44 -5.86
N PHE A 109 9.21 6.24 -5.12
CA PHE A 109 8.99 7.63 -5.47
C PHE A 109 10.31 8.43 -5.51
N THR A 110 10.46 9.19 -6.57
CA THR A 110 11.53 10.19 -6.76
C THR A 110 11.02 11.30 -7.67
N ARG A 111 11.52 12.52 -7.46
CA ARG A 111 11.27 13.66 -8.36
C ARG A 111 12.21 13.68 -9.57
N GLU A 112 13.00 12.63 -9.77
CA GLU A 112 13.90 12.47 -10.91
C GLU A 112 13.19 11.82 -12.10
N GLU A 113 13.60 12.25 -13.30
CA GLU A 113 13.13 11.65 -14.56
C GLU A 113 13.82 10.30 -14.85
N PRO A 114 13.17 9.35 -15.48
CA PRO A 114 11.81 9.43 -16.08
C PRO A 114 10.68 9.07 -15.12
N PHE A 115 10.96 8.71 -13.87
CA PHE A 115 9.94 8.25 -12.92
C PHE A 115 8.92 9.34 -12.61
N PHE A 116 9.37 10.58 -12.41
CA PHE A 116 8.50 11.68 -12.00
C PHE A 116 7.40 11.98 -13.03
N SER A 117 7.76 12.07 -14.30
CA SER A 117 6.78 12.25 -15.39
C SER A 117 5.77 11.09 -15.46
N LYS A 118 6.23 9.84 -15.27
CA LYS A 118 5.37 8.67 -15.25
C LYS A 118 4.44 8.66 -14.04
N PHE A 119 4.93 9.06 -12.87
CA PHE A 119 4.11 9.16 -11.68
C PHE A 119 3.00 10.21 -11.86
N ASN A 120 3.33 11.38 -12.42
CA ASN A 120 2.34 12.38 -12.75
C ASN A 120 1.29 11.90 -13.77
N GLU A 121 1.71 11.09 -14.74
CA GLU A 121 0.75 10.49 -15.68
C GLU A 121 -0.17 9.49 -14.98
N LEU A 122 0.36 8.64 -14.09
CA LEU A 122 -0.42 7.69 -13.30
C LEU A 122 -1.48 8.40 -12.44
N LEU A 123 -1.10 9.51 -11.79
CA LEU A 123 -2.01 10.25 -10.90
C LEU A 123 -3.26 10.79 -11.61
N LYS A 124 -3.21 11.04 -12.92
CA LYS A 124 -4.40 11.48 -13.69
C LYS A 124 -5.53 10.46 -13.70
N TYR A 125 -5.22 9.20 -13.43
CA TYR A 125 -6.14 8.06 -13.48
C TYR A 125 -6.24 7.36 -12.12
N THR A 126 -5.79 8.00 -11.03
CA THR A 126 -5.78 7.45 -9.68
C THR A 126 -6.79 8.18 -8.82
N ASP A 127 -7.83 7.48 -8.36
CA ASP A 127 -8.89 8.09 -7.53
C ASP A 127 -8.52 8.13 -6.04
N LEU A 128 -7.70 7.18 -5.58
CA LEU A 128 -7.25 7.06 -4.20
C LEU A 128 -5.86 6.45 -4.13
N VAL A 129 -5.04 6.91 -3.20
CA VAL A 129 -3.79 6.26 -2.82
C VAL A 129 -3.88 5.80 -1.36
N MET A 130 -3.68 4.51 -1.13
CA MET A 130 -3.42 3.95 0.20
C MET A 130 -1.91 3.91 0.39
N LEU A 131 -1.41 4.78 1.26
CA LEU A 131 0.03 4.95 1.48
C LEU A 131 0.44 4.44 2.86
N ASP A 132 1.42 3.54 2.88
CA ASP A 132 1.97 3.01 4.13
C ASP A 132 3.05 3.92 4.71
N ILE A 133 2.84 4.49 5.88
CA ILE A 133 3.90 5.09 6.71
C ILE A 133 4.33 4.05 7.73
N LYS A 134 5.40 3.30 7.39
CA LYS A 134 5.82 2.13 8.17
C LYS A 134 6.55 2.50 9.46
N HIS A 135 7.33 3.58 9.43
CA HIS A 135 7.94 4.22 10.60
C HIS A 135 8.31 5.66 10.29
N ILE A 136 8.09 6.58 11.23
CA ILE A 136 8.36 8.01 11.02
C ILE A 136 9.85 8.36 11.17
N ASP A 137 10.56 7.67 12.04
CA ASP A 137 12.00 7.84 12.20
C ASP A 137 12.76 7.09 11.09
N ASP A 138 13.73 7.77 10.43
CA ASP A 138 14.43 7.21 9.27
C ASP A 138 15.33 6.02 9.62
N GLU A 139 16.01 6.06 10.76
CA GLU A 139 16.91 4.97 11.16
C GLU A 139 16.13 3.73 11.59
N GLU A 140 15.04 3.91 12.34
CA GLU A 140 14.15 2.81 12.69
C GLU A 140 13.44 2.26 11.45
N HIS A 141 13.06 3.12 10.49
CA HIS A 141 12.49 2.70 9.22
C HIS A 141 13.49 1.83 8.42
N LYS A 142 14.77 2.22 8.36
CA LYS A 142 15.82 1.42 7.72
C LYS A 142 16.01 0.06 8.37
N LYS A 143 16.00 -0.01 9.70
CA LYS A 143 16.06 -1.28 10.43
C LYS A 143 14.87 -2.18 10.11
N LEU A 144 13.66 -1.60 10.04
CA LEU A 144 12.42 -2.32 9.83
C LEU A 144 12.25 -2.80 8.37
N THR A 145 12.71 -2.03 7.39
CA THR A 145 12.35 -2.21 5.97
C THR A 145 13.55 -2.38 5.03
N GLY A 146 14.74 -2.03 5.48
CA GLY A 146 15.96 -1.97 4.67
C GLY A 146 16.12 -0.67 3.86
N HIS A 147 15.20 0.29 3.95
CA HIS A 147 15.20 1.53 3.15
C HIS A 147 14.94 2.78 4.00
N THR A 148 15.37 3.93 3.49
CA THR A 148 15.00 5.25 4.03
C THR A 148 13.49 5.53 3.87
N ASN A 149 12.92 6.33 4.77
CA ASN A 149 11.55 6.81 4.62
C ASN A 149 11.44 8.18 3.91
N LYS A 150 12.56 8.82 3.59
CA LYS A 150 12.59 10.21 3.08
C LYS A 150 11.77 10.38 1.80
N ASN A 151 11.93 9.47 0.86
CA ASN A 151 11.18 9.45 -0.39
C ASN A 151 9.69 9.10 -0.19
N ILE A 152 9.37 8.29 0.81
CA ILE A 152 7.98 7.94 1.18
C ILE A 152 7.27 9.18 1.74
N LEU A 153 7.92 9.90 2.66
CA LEU A 153 7.38 11.14 3.22
C LEU A 153 7.30 12.26 2.18
N ASP A 154 8.24 12.31 1.22
CA ASP A 154 8.15 13.23 0.08
C ASP A 154 7.02 12.85 -0.87
N CYS A 155 6.79 11.56 -1.11
CA CYS A 155 5.63 11.06 -1.86
C CYS A 155 4.31 11.53 -1.21
N ALA A 156 4.16 11.37 0.11
CA ALA A 156 2.97 11.82 0.82
C ALA A 156 2.72 13.32 0.67
N ARG A 157 3.78 14.15 0.81
CA ARG A 157 3.65 15.61 0.60
C ARG A 157 3.27 15.91 -0.84
N TYR A 158 3.91 15.27 -1.80
CA TYR A 158 3.62 15.48 -3.21
C TYR A 158 2.18 15.11 -3.59
N LEU A 159 1.67 13.98 -3.09
CA LEU A 159 0.27 13.59 -3.28
C LEU A 159 -0.69 14.65 -2.69
N SER A 160 -0.37 15.17 -1.51
CA SER A 160 -1.15 16.26 -0.88
C SER A 160 -1.10 17.55 -1.73
N GLU A 161 0.09 17.96 -2.19
CA GLU A 161 0.29 19.12 -3.08
C GLU A 161 -0.52 18.99 -4.38
N GLN A 162 -0.67 17.77 -4.91
CA GLN A 162 -1.44 17.50 -6.14
C GLN A 162 -2.94 17.30 -5.88
N GLY A 163 -3.42 17.40 -4.64
CA GLY A 163 -4.83 17.23 -4.32
C GLY A 163 -5.33 15.77 -4.39
N ILE A 164 -4.43 14.79 -4.38
CA ILE A 164 -4.79 13.37 -4.49
C ILE A 164 -5.31 12.86 -3.14
N PRO A 165 -6.52 12.28 -3.10
CA PRO A 165 -7.05 11.67 -1.89
C PRO A 165 -6.15 10.54 -1.36
N MET A 166 -5.92 10.52 -0.05
CA MET A 166 -5.07 9.50 0.60
C MET A 166 -5.75 8.83 1.78
N TRP A 167 -5.50 7.53 1.91
CA TRP A 167 -5.59 6.81 3.18
C TRP A 167 -4.18 6.51 3.66
N ILE A 168 -3.87 6.90 4.89
CA ILE A 168 -2.58 6.57 5.52
C ILE A 168 -2.75 5.31 6.34
N ARG A 169 -1.86 4.34 6.13
CA ARG A 169 -1.86 3.08 6.90
C ARG A 169 -0.59 2.95 7.72
N HIS A 170 -0.76 2.45 8.93
CA HIS A 170 0.33 2.20 9.86
C HIS A 170 0.17 0.84 10.53
N VAL A 171 1.15 -0.05 10.33
CA VAL A 171 1.17 -1.36 10.99
C VAL A 171 1.73 -1.21 12.40
N LEU A 172 0.93 -1.59 13.40
CA LEU A 172 1.28 -1.50 14.81
C LEU A 172 2.00 -2.77 15.27
N VAL A 173 3.33 -2.73 15.30
CA VAL A 173 4.19 -3.84 15.72
C VAL A 173 4.72 -3.56 17.14
N PRO A 174 4.42 -4.40 18.14
CA PRO A 174 4.89 -4.19 19.52
C PRO A 174 6.40 -4.08 19.62
N GLY A 175 6.86 -3.08 20.36
CA GLY A 175 8.29 -2.80 20.58
C GLY A 175 9.02 -2.19 19.37
N ILE A 176 8.35 -1.97 18.24
CA ILE A 176 8.96 -1.43 17.02
C ILE A 176 8.23 -0.15 16.57
N THR A 177 6.96 -0.25 16.22
CA THR A 177 6.19 0.88 15.67
C THR A 177 5.13 1.41 16.64
N ASP A 178 4.97 0.80 17.81
CA ASP A 178 3.93 1.11 18.78
C ASP A 178 4.36 2.13 19.87
N ASN A 179 5.54 2.72 19.77
CA ASN A 179 6.01 3.74 20.72
C ASN A 179 5.23 5.04 20.56
N ASP A 180 4.70 5.57 21.66
CA ASP A 180 3.84 6.75 21.68
C ASP A 180 4.51 8.03 21.13
N GLU A 181 5.84 8.18 21.31
CA GLU A 181 6.57 9.33 20.75
C GLU A 181 6.63 9.26 19.22
N TYR A 182 6.86 8.07 18.66
CA TYR A 182 6.85 7.88 17.22
C TYR A 182 5.43 8.01 16.64
N LEU A 183 4.42 7.50 17.33
CA LEU A 183 3.02 7.68 16.92
C LEU A 183 2.64 9.18 16.91
N LYS A 184 3.04 9.97 17.90
CA LYS A 184 2.83 11.42 17.92
C LYS A 184 3.55 12.13 16.77
N LYS A 185 4.81 11.80 16.50
CA LYS A 185 5.54 12.33 15.34
C LYS A 185 4.88 11.94 14.00
N THR A 186 4.37 10.72 13.91
CA THR A 186 3.59 10.27 12.74
C THR A 186 2.34 11.10 12.59
N ARG A 187 1.66 11.38 13.69
CA ARG A 187 0.48 12.24 13.72
C ARG A 187 0.81 13.67 13.28
N GLU A 188 1.86 14.27 13.84
CA GLU A 188 2.32 15.62 13.50
C GLU A 188 2.64 15.71 11.99
N PHE A 189 3.26 14.67 11.42
CA PHE A 189 3.50 14.60 9.98
C PHE A 189 2.19 14.52 9.17
N ILE A 190 1.26 13.65 9.55
CA ILE A 190 -0.04 13.49 8.88
C ILE A 190 -0.82 14.82 8.91
N ASP A 191 -0.73 15.58 9.99
CA ASP A 191 -1.39 16.89 10.12
C ASP A 191 -0.87 17.97 9.15
N THR A 192 0.27 17.73 8.52
CA THR A 192 0.79 18.60 7.45
C THR A 192 0.23 18.28 6.07
N LEU A 193 -0.60 17.23 5.94
CA LEU A 193 -1.16 16.76 4.69
C LEU A 193 -2.64 17.13 4.58
N ASP A 194 -3.02 17.81 3.49
CA ASP A 194 -4.38 18.36 3.32
C ASP A 194 -5.39 17.35 2.75
N THR A 195 -4.92 16.26 2.14
CA THR A 195 -5.79 15.33 1.38
C THR A 195 -6.00 13.98 2.04
N VAL A 196 -5.61 13.85 3.30
CA VAL A 196 -5.81 12.61 4.07
C VAL A 196 -7.30 12.47 4.42
N MET A 197 -7.93 11.42 3.88
CA MET A 197 -9.33 11.10 4.13
C MET A 197 -9.51 10.09 5.28
N LYS A 198 -8.49 9.27 5.54
CA LYS A 198 -8.55 8.22 6.56
C LYS A 198 -7.15 7.88 7.06
N VAL A 199 -7.05 7.53 8.34
CA VAL A 199 -5.88 6.90 8.92
C VAL A 199 -6.27 5.53 9.45
N GLU A 200 -5.52 4.49 9.09
CA GLU A 200 -5.77 3.11 9.52
C GLU A 200 -4.61 2.60 10.36
N VAL A 201 -4.91 2.15 11.56
CA VAL A 201 -3.99 1.38 12.40
C VAL A 201 -4.26 -0.09 12.14
N LEU A 202 -3.27 -0.79 11.59
CA LEU A 202 -3.34 -2.21 11.26
C LEU A 202 -2.59 -3.00 12.34
N PRO A 203 -3.27 -3.77 13.18
CA PRO A 203 -2.59 -4.59 14.18
C PRO A 203 -1.69 -5.63 13.51
N TYR A 204 -0.44 -5.71 13.95
CA TYR A 204 0.45 -6.80 13.56
C TYR A 204 -0.15 -8.17 13.93
N HIS A 205 0.03 -9.17 13.08
CA HIS A 205 -0.35 -10.55 13.32
C HIS A 205 0.61 -11.52 12.59
N THR A 206 0.63 -12.76 12.99
CA THR A 206 1.58 -13.78 12.52
C THR A 206 1.09 -14.60 11.32
N LEU A 207 -0.07 -14.27 10.74
CA LEU A 207 -0.69 -15.06 9.65
C LEU A 207 0.18 -15.23 8.40
N GLY A 208 1.18 -14.36 8.18
CA GLY A 208 2.12 -14.46 7.06
C GLY A 208 3.37 -15.29 7.35
N GLU A 209 3.61 -15.72 8.59
CA GLU A 209 4.87 -16.38 9.02
C GLU A 209 5.15 -17.67 8.25
N TYR A 210 4.11 -18.47 7.95
CA TYR A 210 4.27 -19.72 7.22
C TYR A 210 4.95 -19.53 5.86
N LYS A 211 4.72 -18.40 5.18
CA LYS A 211 5.34 -18.08 3.87
C LYS A 211 6.86 -17.89 4.01
N TRP A 212 7.31 -17.25 5.11
CA TRP A 212 8.74 -17.11 5.40
C TRP A 212 9.40 -18.46 5.55
N LYS A 213 8.75 -19.36 6.30
CA LYS A 213 9.22 -20.71 6.52
C LYS A 213 9.26 -21.52 5.22
N GLU A 214 8.22 -21.47 4.40
CA GLU A 214 8.14 -22.14 3.09
C GLU A 214 9.25 -21.68 2.13
N LEU A 215 9.60 -20.39 2.19
CA LEU A 215 10.68 -19.82 1.38
C LEU A 215 12.08 -19.98 1.99
N GLY A 216 12.18 -20.58 3.17
CA GLY A 216 13.46 -20.74 3.89
C GLY A 216 14.07 -19.42 4.35
N ILE A 217 13.27 -18.37 4.52
CA ILE A 217 13.70 -17.03 4.97
C ILE A 217 13.48 -16.94 6.48
N PRO A 218 14.51 -16.62 7.29
CA PRO A 218 14.35 -16.43 8.72
C PRO A 218 13.34 -15.31 9.04
N TYR A 219 12.29 -15.61 9.82
CA TYR A 219 11.33 -14.62 10.26
C TYR A 219 11.94 -13.72 11.34
N LYS A 220 11.98 -12.42 11.10
CA LYS A 220 12.66 -11.46 11.97
C LYS A 220 11.90 -11.14 13.26
N LEU A 221 10.59 -11.38 13.26
CA LEU A 221 9.69 -11.09 14.39
C LEU A 221 9.25 -12.38 15.11
N GLU A 222 10.07 -13.45 15.04
CA GLU A 222 9.79 -14.69 15.77
C GLU A 222 9.61 -14.40 17.27
N GLY A 223 8.49 -14.85 17.85
CA GLY A 223 8.14 -14.62 19.25
C GLY A 223 7.56 -13.24 19.58
N VAL A 224 7.37 -12.36 18.59
CA VAL A 224 6.65 -11.10 18.79
C VAL A 224 5.14 -11.37 18.74
N GLU A 225 4.46 -11.18 19.87
CA GLU A 225 3.02 -11.35 19.97
C GLU A 225 2.27 -10.17 19.33
N PRO A 226 1.04 -10.38 18.82
CA PRO A 226 0.18 -9.30 18.37
C PRO A 226 -0.05 -8.21 19.45
N PRO A 227 -0.28 -6.95 19.08
CA PRO A 227 -0.56 -5.88 20.04
C PRO A 227 -1.85 -6.16 20.82
N THR A 228 -1.88 -5.78 22.10
CA THR A 228 -3.11 -5.85 22.90
C THR A 228 -4.16 -4.85 22.39
N GLU A 229 -5.44 -5.12 22.68
CA GLU A 229 -6.52 -4.20 22.33
C GLU A 229 -6.32 -2.80 22.92
N GLU A 230 -5.77 -2.72 24.15
CA GLU A 230 -5.41 -1.46 24.79
C GLU A 230 -4.38 -0.66 23.95
N ARG A 231 -3.33 -1.34 23.46
CA ARG A 231 -2.31 -0.69 22.61
C ARG A 231 -2.86 -0.26 21.28
N ILE A 232 -3.74 -1.07 20.67
CA ILE A 232 -4.44 -0.73 19.44
C ILE A 232 -5.28 0.53 19.62
N GLN A 233 -6.08 0.58 20.71
CA GLN A 233 -6.94 1.72 20.99
C GLN A 233 -6.12 2.97 21.31
N ASN A 234 -5.01 2.83 22.05
CA ASN A 234 -4.09 3.93 22.32
C ASN A 234 -3.50 4.51 21.03
N ALA A 235 -3.00 3.67 20.13
CA ALA A 235 -2.46 4.10 18.84
C ALA A 235 -3.53 4.80 17.98
N LYS A 236 -4.75 4.27 17.94
CA LYS A 236 -5.90 4.89 17.26
C LYS A 236 -6.22 6.28 17.85
N ASN A 237 -6.16 6.44 19.16
CA ASN A 237 -6.39 7.72 19.82
C ASN A 237 -5.30 8.73 19.48
N ILE A 238 -4.02 8.34 19.52
CA ILE A 238 -2.88 9.22 19.20
C ILE A 238 -2.94 9.65 17.74
N LEU A 239 -3.20 8.73 16.83
CA LEU A 239 -3.29 9.01 15.39
C LEU A 239 -4.62 9.69 15.00
N GLU A 240 -5.51 9.91 15.98
CA GLU A 240 -6.84 10.52 15.82
C GLU A 240 -7.63 9.93 14.63
N PHE A 241 -7.65 8.63 14.60
CA PHE A 241 -8.33 7.81 13.61
C PHE A 241 -9.73 8.32 13.23
N ASN A 242 -10.46 8.92 14.19
CA ASN A 242 -11.83 9.41 13.99
C ASN A 242 -11.92 10.81 13.36
N LYS A 243 -10.82 11.56 13.22
CA LYS A 243 -10.81 12.91 12.63
C LYS A 243 -11.06 12.88 11.13
N TYR A 244 -10.66 11.81 10.49
CA TYR A 244 -10.69 11.61 9.02
C TYR A 244 -11.86 10.70 8.64
N LYS A 245 -13.09 11.14 8.90
CA LYS A 245 -14.31 10.42 8.52
C LYS A 245 -15.02 11.15 7.40
#